data_dee6acbe56b38b9908a7b15d0e002ef8
#
_entry.id   dee6acbe56b38b9908a7b15d0e002ef8
#
_cell.length_a   1.000
_cell.length_b   1.000
_cell.length_c   1.000
_cell.angle_alpha   90.00
_cell.angle_beta   90.00
_cell.angle_gamma   90.00
#
_symmetry.space_group_name_H-M   'P 1'
#
loop_
_entity.id
_entity.type
_entity.pdbx_description
1 polymer ?
#
loop_
_entity_poly.entity_id
_entity_poly.type
_entity_poly.pdbx_seq_one_letter_code
_entity_poly.pdbx_strand_id
1 'polypeptide(L)' 'MSLDEYVKLHLKNNPGTSQAEVTESLEDTLQEYKQGARCNNCGNPIWVIGSAFSGFEGCFTCITGEAYPEDDYEIDEACI' A
#
# COMPACT_ATOMS: atom_id res chain seq x y z
N MET A 1 5.27 -6.09 6.26
CA MET A 1 5.22 -5.38 7.57
C MET A 1 3.79 -5.23 8.05
N SER A 2 3.59 -4.99 9.33
CA SER A 2 2.25 -4.72 9.84
C SER A 2 1.80 -3.31 9.44
N LEU A 3 0.49 -3.08 9.48
CA LEU A 3 -0.05 -1.75 9.19
C LEU A 3 0.51 -0.72 10.17
N ASP A 4 0.61 -1.06 11.44
CA ASP A 4 1.17 -0.16 12.46
C ASP A 4 2.63 0.16 12.19
N GLU A 5 3.42 -0.81 11.78
CA GLU A 5 4.82 -0.60 11.44
C GLU A 5 4.97 0.37 10.28
N TYR A 6 4.15 0.22 9.26
CA TYR A 6 4.18 1.14 8.12
C TYR A 6 3.74 2.54 8.51
N VAL A 7 2.70 2.67 9.33
CA VAL A 7 2.24 3.98 9.80
C VAL A 7 3.37 4.72 10.51
N LYS A 8 4.09 4.05 11.41
CA LYS A 8 5.22 4.64 12.11
C LYS A 8 6.33 5.07 11.17
N LEU A 9 6.66 4.23 10.19
CA LEU A 9 7.68 4.54 9.19
C LEU A 9 7.28 5.74 8.35
N HIS A 10 6.02 5.78 7.90
CA HIS A 10 5.51 6.88 7.09
C HIS A 10 5.58 8.21 7.84
N LEU A 11 5.17 8.23 9.11
CA LEU A 11 5.20 9.43 9.93
C LEU A 11 6.64 9.90 10.21
N LYS A 12 7.57 8.97 10.36
CA LYS A 12 8.98 9.31 10.54
C LYS A 12 9.55 10.01 9.32
N ASN A 13 9.18 9.54 8.11
CA ASN A 13 9.67 10.10 6.86
C ASN A 13 8.88 11.32 6.39
N ASN A 14 7.70 11.53 6.94
CA ASN A 14 6.80 12.62 6.54
C ASN A 14 6.25 13.32 7.78
N PRO A 15 7.09 14.03 8.56
CA PRO A 15 6.64 14.73 9.74
C PRO A 15 5.62 15.81 9.35
N GLY A 16 4.56 15.92 10.11
CA GLY A 16 3.46 16.82 9.80
C GLY A 16 2.25 16.13 9.18
N THR A 17 2.38 14.86 8.81
CA THR A 17 1.25 14.05 8.34
C THR A 17 0.48 13.50 9.54
N SER A 18 -0.85 13.49 9.45
CA SER A 18 -1.69 12.95 10.52
C SER A 18 -1.63 11.42 10.54
N GLN A 19 -1.43 10.83 11.72
CA GLN A 19 -1.48 9.39 11.89
C GLN A 19 -2.83 8.83 11.47
N ALA A 20 -3.92 9.53 11.80
CA ALA A 20 -5.27 9.10 11.44
C ALA A 20 -5.45 9.05 9.93
N GLU A 21 -4.93 10.03 9.19
CA GLU A 21 -5.02 10.05 7.74
C GLU A 21 -4.27 8.91 7.09
N VAL A 22 -3.05 8.64 7.56
CA VAL A 22 -2.23 7.53 7.03
C VAL A 22 -2.92 6.19 7.30
N THR A 23 -3.39 5.98 8.51
CA THR A 23 -4.08 4.75 8.90
C THR A 23 -5.34 4.55 8.09
N GLU A 24 -6.16 5.60 7.92
CA GLU A 24 -7.39 5.54 7.16
C GLU A 24 -7.11 5.19 5.69
N SER A 25 -6.12 5.81 5.08
CA SER A 25 -5.75 5.53 3.68
C SER A 25 -5.34 4.08 3.50
N LEU A 26 -4.54 3.55 4.43
CA LEU A 26 -4.10 2.16 4.36
C LEU A 26 -5.26 1.19 4.58
N GLU A 27 -6.12 1.46 5.55
CA GLU A 27 -7.28 0.60 5.84
C GLU A 27 -8.26 0.58 4.68
N ASP A 28 -8.55 1.73 4.08
CA ASP A 28 -9.44 1.81 2.93
C ASP A 28 -8.88 1.02 1.74
N THR A 29 -7.59 1.17 1.47
CA THR A 29 -6.95 0.48 0.36
C THR A 29 -6.87 -1.03 0.62
N LEU A 30 -6.59 -1.42 1.85
CA LEU A 30 -6.59 -2.84 2.23
C LEU A 30 -7.97 -3.45 2.04
N GLN A 31 -9.03 -2.71 2.38
CA GLN A 31 -10.39 -3.16 2.16
C GLN A 31 -10.67 -3.39 0.68
N GLU A 32 -10.24 -2.48 -0.17
CA GLU A 32 -10.37 -2.62 -1.62
C GLU A 32 -9.62 -3.86 -2.12
N TYR A 33 -8.42 -4.10 -1.60
CA TYR A 33 -7.66 -5.30 -1.93
C TYR A 33 -8.43 -6.57 -1.60
N LYS A 34 -9.02 -6.62 -0.41
CA LYS A 34 -9.81 -7.78 0.04
C LYS A 34 -11.08 -7.98 -0.79
N GLN A 35 -11.60 -6.92 -1.40
CA GLN A 35 -12.75 -6.96 -2.28
C GLN A 35 -12.38 -7.34 -3.73
N GLY A 36 -11.10 -7.58 -4.00
CA GLY A 36 -10.64 -8.01 -5.30
C GLY A 36 -10.15 -6.90 -6.22
N ALA A 37 -9.81 -5.73 -5.67
CA ALA A 37 -9.28 -4.64 -6.47
C ALA A 37 -8.01 -5.06 -7.23
N ARG A 38 -7.90 -4.60 -8.47
CA ARG A 38 -6.82 -4.97 -9.37
C ARG A 38 -6.13 -3.74 -9.92
N CYS A 39 -4.86 -3.90 -10.31
CA CYS A 39 -4.10 -2.86 -10.99
C CYS A 39 -4.82 -2.44 -12.27
N ASN A 40 -5.04 -1.14 -12.44
CA ASN A 40 -5.72 -0.61 -13.62
C ASN A 40 -4.92 -0.79 -14.91
N ASN A 41 -3.63 -1.05 -14.81
CA ASN A 41 -2.75 -1.17 -15.95
C ASN A 41 -2.54 -2.63 -16.38
N CYS A 42 -2.29 -3.54 -15.44
CA CYS A 42 -1.94 -4.92 -15.78
C CYS A 42 -2.89 -5.99 -15.22
N GLY A 43 -3.84 -5.61 -14.39
CA GLY A 43 -4.84 -6.55 -13.87
C GLY A 43 -4.36 -7.43 -12.71
N ASN A 44 -3.14 -7.27 -12.25
CA ASN A 44 -2.64 -7.97 -11.06
C ASN A 44 -3.25 -7.38 -9.78
N PRO A 45 -3.25 -8.13 -8.65
CA PRO A 45 -3.71 -7.55 -7.39
C PRO A 45 -2.94 -6.28 -7.07
N ILE A 46 -3.61 -5.32 -6.45
CA ILE A 46 -2.97 -4.04 -6.12
C ILE A 46 -1.92 -4.21 -5.02
N TRP A 47 -0.94 -3.32 -5.04
CA TRP A 47 0.01 -3.17 -3.94
C TRP A 47 -0.58 -2.14 -2.96
N VAL A 48 -0.96 -2.60 -1.76
CA VAL A 48 -1.72 -1.77 -0.83
C VAL A 48 -0.98 -0.49 -0.46
N ILE A 49 0.29 -0.59 -0.06
CA ILE A 49 1.07 0.58 0.35
C ILE A 49 1.15 1.60 -0.79
N GLY A 50 1.55 1.16 -1.98
CA GLY A 50 1.68 2.05 -3.12
C GLY A 50 0.36 2.65 -3.56
N SER A 51 -0.69 1.83 -3.62
CA SER A 51 -2.01 2.30 -4.05
C SER A 51 -2.61 3.33 -3.09
N ALA A 52 -2.30 3.20 -1.79
CA ALA A 52 -2.82 4.15 -0.80
C ALA A 52 -2.26 5.57 -0.99
N PHE A 53 -1.05 5.69 -1.54
CA PHE A 53 -0.36 6.98 -1.59
C PHE A 53 0.03 7.45 -2.98
N SER A 54 -0.20 6.66 -4.03
CA SER A 54 0.16 7.04 -5.40
C SER A 54 -0.96 7.73 -6.17
N GLY A 55 -2.18 7.73 -5.64
CA GLY A 55 -3.32 8.34 -6.29
C GLY A 55 -4.05 7.44 -7.29
N PHE A 56 -3.61 6.19 -7.48
CA PHE A 56 -4.32 5.23 -8.32
C PHE A 56 -4.09 3.82 -7.80
N GLU A 57 -4.96 2.89 -8.17
CA GLU A 57 -4.81 1.50 -7.82
C GLU A 57 -3.84 0.82 -8.79
N GLY A 58 -2.70 0.37 -8.27
CA GLY A 58 -1.67 -0.24 -9.08
C GLY A 58 -0.93 -1.35 -8.36
N CYS A 59 -0.31 -2.25 -9.12
CA CYS A 59 0.54 -3.29 -8.55
C CYS A 59 1.95 -2.74 -8.31
N PHE A 60 2.75 -3.51 -7.58
CA PHE A 60 4.11 -3.10 -7.26
C PHE A 60 4.93 -2.76 -8.52
N THR A 61 4.85 -3.62 -9.52
CA THR A 61 5.59 -3.42 -10.77
C THR A 61 5.17 -2.16 -11.51
N CYS A 62 3.86 -1.88 -11.58
CA CYS A 62 3.36 -0.69 -12.28
C CYS A 62 3.69 0.60 -11.55
N ILE A 63 3.78 0.56 -10.22
CA ILE A 63 4.07 1.74 -9.42
C ILE A 63 5.57 2.02 -9.35
N THR A 64 6.39 0.98 -9.13
CA THR A 64 7.83 1.14 -8.92
C THR A 64 8.68 0.82 -10.13
N GLY A 65 8.18 0.04 -11.08
CA GLY A 65 8.95 -0.45 -12.21
C GLY A 65 9.77 -1.70 -11.91
N GLU A 66 9.70 -2.22 -10.70
CA GLU A 66 10.44 -3.42 -10.31
C GLU A 66 9.53 -4.66 -10.39
N ALA A 67 10.14 -5.82 -10.66
CA ALA A 67 9.38 -7.06 -10.86
C ALA A 67 8.69 -7.54 -9.59
N TYR A 68 9.33 -7.39 -8.44
CA TYR A 68 8.79 -7.80 -7.13
C TYR A 68 9.52 -7.04 -6.02
N PRO A 69 8.89 -6.90 -4.83
CA PRO A 69 9.55 -6.24 -3.71
C PRO A 69 10.70 -7.09 -3.14
N GLU A 70 11.84 -6.47 -2.89
CA GLU A 70 13.01 -7.14 -2.35
C GLU A 70 12.94 -7.31 -0.84
N ASP A 71 12.20 -6.44 -0.16
CA ASP A 71 12.04 -6.44 1.29
C ASP A 71 10.55 -6.52 1.65
N ASP A 72 10.25 -6.35 2.92
CA ASP A 72 8.87 -6.40 3.42
C ASP A 72 8.15 -5.08 3.11
N TYR A 73 7.78 -4.89 1.84
CA TYR A 73 7.14 -3.66 1.36
C TYR A 73 5.63 -3.78 1.19
N GLU A 74 4.99 -4.76 1.81
CA GLU A 74 3.54 -4.86 1.75
C GLU A 74 2.97 -5.07 3.14
N ILE A 75 1.69 -4.75 3.29
CA ILE A 75 0.97 -4.96 4.55
C ILE A 75 0.72 -6.46 4.72
N ASP A 76 1.02 -6.99 5.91
CA ASP A 76 0.90 -8.43 6.18
C ASP A 76 -0.47 -8.99 5.86
N GLU A 77 -1.52 -8.21 6.13
CA GLU A 77 -2.90 -8.61 5.86
C GLU A 77 -3.19 -8.81 4.37
N ALA A 78 -2.40 -8.20 3.50
CA ALA A 78 -2.53 -8.36 2.05
C ALA A 78 -1.70 -9.54 1.52
N CYS A 79 -0.81 -10.09 2.31
CA CYS A 79 0.10 -11.17 1.91
C CYS A 79 -0.43 -12.57 2.25
N ILE A 80 -1.65 -12.68 2.73
CA ILE A 80 -2.24 -13.94 3.17
C ILE A 80 -2.82 -14.70 1.98
#